data_9bafcc2fde524d6b6fe3d0860fed55ae
#
_entry.id   9bafcc2fde524d6b6fe3d0860fed55ae
#
_cell.length_a   1.000
_cell.length_b   1.000
_cell.length_c   1.000
_cell.angle_alpha   90.00
_cell.angle_beta   90.00
_cell.angle_gamma   90.00
#
_symmetry.space_group_name_H-M   'P 1'
#
loop_
_entity.id
_entity.type
_entity.pdbx_description
1 polymer ?
#
loop_
_entity_poly.entity_id
_entity_poly.type
_entity_poly.pdbx_seq_one_letter_code
_entity_poly.pdbx_strand_id
1 'polypeptide(L)'
;MFSALLTAISACTAVTATVENDASLPFVELQGYKFHVRTFGDKNLPPLIVVHGGPGGDSKYLYPLQSLAKSHHVVFYDQRGTGLSPRVDKQSLTLQSSLEDLHLIVNHYGNNKPVRILGHSWGGMLVMGYLGQHPERISHAVVVEPGILNAQSAQAFVTRFKASQSWLDALPMLKYILTTPFISSHDGHERFDYVMTRLMNRAKPGGPYQCEGEAMPDNAFERAGFDAFNNMLKPVLDKPEMFTENLLQNIESYKGELLMLSSSCSFIGFDYQNEFHMPHLPAQTKHLKANNMGHNMLTLNADWSTQQLQQFFQ
;
A
#
# COMPACT_ATOMS: atom_id res chain seq x y z
N MET A 1 -23.53 23.90 40.21
CA MET A 1 -23.50 22.56 39.60
C MET A 1 -23.09 22.63 38.15
N PHE A 2 -21.94 23.29 37.84
CA PHE A 2 -21.45 23.47 36.44
C PHE A 2 -19.93 23.30 36.31
N SER A 3 -19.30 22.56 37.26
CA SER A 3 -17.83 22.47 37.32
C SER A 3 -17.26 21.06 37.10
N ALA A 4 -18.06 20.08 36.63
CA ALA A 4 -17.61 18.69 36.52
C ALA A 4 -17.52 18.16 35.07
N LEU A 5 -17.65 19.02 34.02
CA LEU A 5 -17.66 18.57 32.61
C LEU A 5 -16.43 19.02 31.81
N LEU A 6 -15.44 19.65 32.42
CA LEU A 6 -14.27 20.21 31.72
C LEU A 6 -12.95 19.45 31.95
N THR A 7 -12.94 18.34 32.65
CA THR A 7 -11.70 17.62 33.01
C THR A 7 -11.43 16.35 32.18
N ALA A 8 -12.18 16.07 31.14
CA ALA A 8 -12.04 14.85 30.32
C ALA A 8 -11.50 15.07 28.89
N ILE A 9 -11.03 16.28 28.54
CA ILE A 9 -10.55 16.56 27.16
C ILE A 9 -9.09 17.04 27.21
N SER A 10 -8.22 16.27 27.83
CA SER A 10 -6.78 16.54 27.76
C SER A 10 -5.96 15.29 27.55
N ALA A 11 -6.49 14.32 26.83
CA ALA A 11 -5.65 13.36 26.13
C ALA A 11 -5.41 13.93 24.74
N CYS A 12 -4.32 14.71 24.58
CA CYS A 12 -3.78 15.03 23.25
C CYS A 12 -3.66 13.72 22.49
N THR A 13 -4.44 13.53 21.44
CA THR A 13 -4.32 12.33 20.61
C THR A 13 -3.01 12.46 19.85
N ALA A 14 -1.97 11.77 20.30
CA ALA A 14 -0.67 11.78 19.64
C ALA A 14 -0.77 10.97 18.34
N VAL A 15 -0.26 11.54 17.27
CA VAL A 15 0.03 10.80 16.01
C VAL A 15 1.45 10.28 16.14
N THR A 16 1.70 9.04 15.76
CA THR A 16 3.01 8.40 15.85
C THR A 16 4.06 9.23 15.09
N ALA A 17 5.21 9.46 15.73
CA ALA A 17 6.33 10.20 15.14
C ALA A 17 6.93 9.43 13.96
N THR A 18 7.57 10.15 13.04
CA THR A 18 8.38 9.53 11.98
C THR A 18 9.80 9.25 12.48
N VAL A 19 10.55 8.45 11.71
CA VAL A 19 11.98 8.17 11.99
C VAL A 19 12.87 9.43 12.04
N GLU A 20 12.38 10.56 11.53
CA GLU A 20 13.07 11.84 11.65
C GLU A 20 12.96 12.43 13.06
N ASN A 21 11.83 12.21 13.72
CA ASN A 21 11.51 12.78 15.03
C ASN A 21 11.65 11.76 16.18
N ASP A 22 11.81 10.46 15.86
CA ASP A 22 12.03 9.38 16.81
C ASP A 22 13.15 8.44 16.33
N ALA A 23 14.36 8.67 16.81
CA ALA A 23 15.55 7.87 16.47
C ALA A 23 15.49 6.42 16.99
N SER A 24 14.52 6.04 17.83
CA SER A 24 14.34 4.67 18.29
C SER A 24 13.64 3.78 17.25
N LEU A 25 12.98 4.39 16.26
CA LEU A 25 12.32 3.66 15.18
C LEU A 25 13.36 3.08 14.20
N PRO A 26 13.19 1.83 13.73
CA PRO A 26 14.11 1.24 12.78
C PRO A 26 13.99 1.90 11.41
N PHE A 27 15.13 2.20 10.78
CA PHE A 27 15.18 2.78 9.45
C PHE A 27 16.41 2.30 8.65
N VAL A 28 16.36 2.47 7.35
CA VAL A 28 17.52 2.43 6.46
C VAL A 28 17.67 3.79 5.79
N GLU A 29 18.89 4.30 5.73
CA GLU A 29 19.18 5.55 5.00
C GLU A 29 19.80 5.23 3.65
N LEU A 30 19.11 5.64 2.58
CA LEU A 30 19.52 5.41 1.20
C LEU A 30 19.48 6.76 0.45
N GLN A 31 20.60 7.15 -0.13
CA GLN A 31 20.76 8.42 -0.85
C GLN A 31 20.26 9.65 -0.04
N GLY A 32 20.50 9.64 1.27
CA GLY A 32 20.14 10.76 2.17
C GLY A 32 18.67 10.79 2.59
N TYR A 33 17.87 9.77 2.24
CA TYR A 33 16.50 9.63 2.72
C TYR A 33 16.37 8.41 3.64
N LYS A 34 15.70 8.60 4.79
CA LYS A 34 15.47 7.57 5.81
C LYS A 34 14.14 6.88 5.54
N PHE A 35 14.16 5.63 5.10
CA PHE A 35 12.96 4.81 5.01
C PHE A 35 12.74 4.09 6.33
N HIS A 36 11.56 4.25 6.94
CA HIS A 36 11.18 3.35 8.03
C HIS A 36 11.07 1.93 7.47
N VAL A 37 11.70 0.97 8.16
CA VAL A 37 11.71 -0.44 7.73
C VAL A 37 11.47 -1.36 8.91
N ARG A 38 10.80 -2.49 8.66
CA ARG A 38 10.75 -3.62 9.58
C ARG A 38 11.13 -4.88 8.83
N THR A 39 12.07 -5.63 9.39
CA THR A 39 12.52 -6.89 8.77
C THR A 39 12.27 -8.05 9.72
N PHE A 40 11.95 -9.20 9.14
CA PHE A 40 11.69 -10.44 9.88
C PHE A 40 12.41 -11.60 9.19
N GLY A 41 12.87 -12.57 9.96
CA GLY A 41 13.62 -13.73 9.47
C GLY A 41 15.13 -13.50 9.44
N ASP A 42 15.86 -14.56 9.11
CA ASP A 42 17.32 -14.51 8.99
C ASP A 42 17.71 -13.70 7.74
N LYS A 43 18.60 -12.72 7.91
CA LYS A 43 19.14 -11.87 6.82
C LYS A 43 19.88 -12.65 5.71
N ASN A 44 20.27 -13.90 5.98
CA ASN A 44 20.91 -14.78 5.00
C ASN A 44 19.90 -15.52 4.11
N LEU A 45 18.60 -15.51 4.46
CA LEU A 45 17.54 -16.05 3.63
C LEU A 45 17.28 -15.15 2.42
N PRO A 46 16.69 -15.69 1.33
CA PRO A 46 16.31 -14.88 0.17
C PRO A 46 15.43 -13.70 0.58
N PRO A 47 15.72 -12.46 0.15
CA PRO A 47 14.92 -11.31 0.50
C PRO A 47 13.57 -11.34 -0.22
N LEU A 48 12.51 -11.00 0.53
CA LEU A 48 11.17 -10.72 0.04
C LEU A 48 10.80 -9.28 0.39
N ILE A 49 10.76 -8.42 -0.61
CA ILE A 49 10.36 -7.02 -0.46
C ILE A 49 8.85 -6.92 -0.53
N VAL A 50 8.22 -6.33 0.48
CA VAL A 50 6.77 -6.14 0.55
C VAL A 50 6.45 -4.67 0.38
N VAL A 51 5.71 -4.33 -0.69
CA VAL A 51 5.37 -2.97 -1.11
C VAL A 51 3.91 -2.69 -0.79
N HIS A 52 3.66 -1.76 0.14
CA HIS A 52 2.32 -1.46 0.62
C HIS A 52 1.47 -0.64 -0.36
N GLY A 53 0.16 -0.66 -0.14
CA GLY A 53 -0.84 0.06 -0.92
C GLY A 53 -1.02 1.52 -0.51
N GLY A 54 -1.98 2.16 -1.18
CA GLY A 54 -2.32 3.57 -1.02
C GLY A 54 -2.64 4.19 -2.37
N PRO A 55 -1.82 5.17 -2.89
CA PRO A 55 -0.68 5.82 -2.21
C PRO A 55 -1.07 6.49 -0.90
N GLY A 56 -0.11 6.58 0.02
CA GLY A 56 -0.36 7.19 1.32
C GLY A 56 -0.76 6.22 2.43
N GLY A 57 -0.74 4.88 2.19
CA GLY A 57 -0.81 3.90 3.27
C GLY A 57 0.51 3.77 4.04
N ASP A 58 0.61 2.75 4.87
CA ASP A 58 1.85 2.30 5.50
C ASP A 58 1.96 0.78 5.43
N SER A 59 3.10 0.23 5.81
CA SER A 59 3.37 -1.21 5.69
C SER A 59 2.72 -2.07 6.79
N LYS A 60 2.22 -1.48 7.87
CA LYS A 60 1.79 -2.19 9.08
C LYS A 60 0.67 -3.21 8.82
N TYR A 61 -0.31 -2.87 7.98
CA TYR A 61 -1.42 -3.79 7.69
C TYR A 61 -0.97 -5.08 7.00
N LEU A 62 0.23 -5.10 6.40
CA LEU A 62 0.82 -6.29 5.77
C LEU A 62 1.69 -7.13 6.71
N TYR A 63 1.89 -6.71 7.98
CA TYR A 63 2.70 -7.46 8.95
C TYR A 63 2.22 -8.89 9.24
N PRO A 64 0.94 -9.29 9.05
CA PRO A 64 0.58 -10.70 9.12
C PRO A 64 1.42 -11.60 8.20
N LEU A 65 1.96 -11.08 7.10
CA LEU A 65 2.88 -11.79 6.20
C LEU A 65 4.27 -12.05 6.79
N GLN A 66 4.56 -11.56 8.01
CA GLN A 66 5.81 -11.91 8.74
C GLN A 66 5.96 -13.42 8.94
N SER A 67 4.88 -14.20 8.85
CA SER A 67 4.90 -15.66 8.88
C SER A 67 5.77 -16.28 7.78
N LEU A 68 6.02 -15.56 6.66
CA LEU A 68 6.96 -15.93 5.60
C LEU A 68 8.43 -15.86 6.03
N ALA A 69 8.74 -15.28 7.19
CA ALA A 69 10.09 -15.18 7.76
C ALA A 69 10.75 -16.53 8.09
N LYS A 70 9.99 -17.62 8.06
CA LYS A 70 10.54 -18.98 8.18
C LYS A 70 11.41 -19.38 6.99
N SER A 71 11.17 -18.79 5.82
CA SER A 71 11.87 -19.13 4.55
C SER A 71 12.45 -17.92 3.82
N HIS A 72 12.17 -16.70 4.29
CA HIS A 72 12.58 -15.45 3.65
C HIS A 72 13.08 -14.44 4.68
N HIS A 73 13.97 -13.55 4.24
CA HIS A 73 14.20 -12.27 4.90
C HIS A 73 13.12 -11.31 4.42
N VAL A 74 12.03 -11.19 5.20
CA VAL A 74 10.87 -10.36 4.81
C VAL A 74 11.13 -8.92 5.19
N VAL A 75 11.05 -8.02 4.21
CA VAL A 75 11.32 -6.59 4.35
C VAL A 75 10.05 -5.80 4.08
N PHE A 76 9.53 -5.15 5.11
CA PHE A 76 8.48 -4.14 5.02
C PHE A 76 9.11 -2.77 5.10
N TYR A 77 8.73 -1.85 4.22
CA TYR A 77 9.17 -0.46 4.30
C TYR A 77 8.01 0.48 4.06
N ASP A 78 8.05 1.63 4.70
CA ASP A 78 7.10 2.71 4.42
C ASP A 78 7.67 3.58 3.31
N GLN A 79 6.86 3.80 2.27
CA GLN A 79 7.24 4.59 1.10
C GLN A 79 7.46 6.06 1.49
N ARG A 80 8.15 6.81 0.64
CA ARG A 80 8.43 8.25 0.83
C ARG A 80 7.16 9.02 1.20
N GLY A 81 7.24 9.82 2.28
CA GLY A 81 6.13 10.66 2.73
C GLY A 81 4.95 9.91 3.35
N THR A 82 5.09 8.60 3.64
CA THR A 82 4.03 7.76 4.20
C THR A 82 4.50 7.01 5.43
N GLY A 83 3.57 6.42 6.16
CA GLY A 83 3.90 5.64 7.34
C GLY A 83 4.73 6.41 8.35
N LEU A 84 5.74 5.76 8.86
CA LEU A 84 6.73 6.36 9.77
C LEU A 84 7.98 6.87 9.02
N SER A 85 8.04 6.79 7.69
CA SER A 85 9.03 7.51 6.87
C SER A 85 8.81 9.01 6.94
N PRO A 86 9.88 9.84 6.81
CA PRO A 86 9.79 11.30 6.89
C PRO A 86 8.81 11.91 5.89
N ARG A 87 8.17 12.98 6.27
CA ARG A 87 7.40 13.82 5.35
C ARG A 87 8.34 14.63 4.48
N VAL A 88 7.93 14.90 3.26
CA VAL A 88 8.75 15.56 2.22
C VAL A 88 7.93 16.57 1.46
N ASP A 89 8.61 17.39 0.66
CA ASP A 89 7.95 18.30 -0.26
C ASP A 89 7.01 17.54 -1.21
N LYS A 90 5.81 18.06 -1.42
CA LYS A 90 4.80 17.47 -2.30
C LYS A 90 5.29 17.22 -3.71
N GLN A 91 6.19 18.10 -4.21
CA GLN A 91 6.79 18.00 -5.53
C GLN A 91 7.64 16.72 -5.71
N SER A 92 8.16 16.15 -4.61
CA SER A 92 8.91 14.91 -4.63
C SER A 92 8.04 13.65 -4.51
N LEU A 93 6.71 13.81 -4.33
CA LEU A 93 5.74 12.72 -4.24
C LEU A 93 5.17 12.45 -5.63
N THR A 94 5.89 11.64 -6.41
CA THR A 94 5.54 11.26 -7.78
C THR A 94 5.62 9.75 -7.95
N LEU A 95 4.99 9.23 -8.99
CA LEU A 95 5.13 7.82 -9.38
C LEU A 95 6.61 7.49 -9.66
N GLN A 96 7.31 8.39 -10.38
CA GLN A 96 8.72 8.19 -10.74
C GLN A 96 9.62 8.12 -9.50
N SER A 97 9.47 9.04 -8.54
CA SER A 97 10.25 8.98 -7.28
C SER A 97 9.95 7.73 -6.46
N SER A 98 8.71 7.24 -6.49
CA SER A 98 8.33 5.97 -5.82
C SER A 98 8.99 4.76 -6.47
N LEU A 99 9.17 4.74 -7.80
CA LEU A 99 9.89 3.68 -8.52
C LEU A 99 11.39 3.75 -8.26
N GLU A 100 11.97 4.96 -8.20
CA GLU A 100 13.37 5.17 -7.83
C GLU A 100 13.66 4.70 -6.40
N ASP A 101 12.78 5.03 -5.45
CA ASP A 101 12.87 4.56 -4.07
C ASP A 101 12.79 3.03 -3.99
N LEU A 102 11.86 2.42 -4.73
CA LEU A 102 11.76 0.96 -4.81
C LEU A 102 13.05 0.35 -5.35
N HIS A 103 13.68 0.99 -6.36
CA HIS A 103 14.97 0.55 -6.89
C HIS A 103 16.08 0.60 -5.82
N LEU A 104 16.12 1.65 -4.99
CA LEU A 104 17.06 1.73 -3.87
C LEU A 104 16.87 0.61 -2.86
N ILE A 105 15.62 0.33 -2.47
CA ILE A 105 15.28 -0.74 -1.53
C ILE A 105 15.65 -2.12 -2.12
N VAL A 106 15.29 -2.39 -3.37
CA VAL A 106 15.61 -3.66 -4.05
C VAL A 106 17.14 -3.86 -4.13
N ASN A 107 17.90 -2.83 -4.48
CA ASN A 107 19.35 -2.92 -4.57
C ASN A 107 20.00 -3.14 -3.20
N HIS A 108 19.52 -2.44 -2.16
CA HIS A 108 20.07 -2.56 -0.81
C HIS A 108 19.90 -3.98 -0.26
N TYR A 109 18.68 -4.53 -0.33
CA TYR A 109 18.39 -5.86 0.22
C TYR A 109 18.78 -7.01 -0.72
N GLY A 110 18.80 -6.77 -2.01
CA GLY A 110 19.18 -7.77 -3.01
C GLY A 110 20.68 -8.03 -3.10
N ASN A 111 21.51 -7.08 -2.65
CA ASN A 111 22.96 -7.18 -2.74
C ASN A 111 23.41 -7.67 -4.15
N ASN A 112 22.95 -7.00 -5.19
CA ASN A 112 23.18 -7.33 -6.60
C ASN A 112 22.61 -8.66 -7.11
N LYS A 113 21.80 -9.36 -6.32
CA LYS A 113 21.06 -10.56 -6.74
C LYS A 113 19.59 -10.24 -6.95
N PRO A 114 18.88 -10.97 -7.82
CA PRO A 114 17.43 -10.83 -7.94
C PRO A 114 16.73 -11.15 -6.61
N VAL A 115 15.72 -10.36 -6.27
CA VAL A 115 14.89 -10.53 -5.09
C VAL A 115 13.52 -11.10 -5.43
N ARG A 116 12.79 -11.55 -4.43
CA ARG A 116 11.35 -11.77 -4.49
C ARG A 116 10.64 -10.48 -4.09
N ILE A 117 9.51 -10.18 -4.74
CA ILE A 117 8.76 -8.97 -4.46
C ILE A 117 7.26 -9.25 -4.38
N LEU A 118 6.57 -8.57 -3.46
CA LEU A 118 5.13 -8.56 -3.37
C LEU A 118 4.64 -7.12 -3.31
N GLY A 119 3.70 -6.76 -4.18
CA GLY A 119 3.04 -5.45 -4.15
C GLY A 119 1.53 -5.58 -4.01
N HIS A 120 0.94 -4.83 -3.07
CA HIS A 120 -0.50 -4.78 -2.86
C HIS A 120 -1.06 -3.45 -3.33
N SER A 121 -2.15 -3.48 -4.12
CA SER A 121 -2.86 -2.27 -4.55
C SER A 121 -1.93 -1.29 -5.30
N TRP A 122 -1.74 -0.08 -4.80
CA TRP A 122 -0.73 0.87 -5.28
C TRP A 122 0.68 0.26 -5.32
N GLY A 123 1.07 -0.51 -4.29
CA GLY A 123 2.32 -1.25 -4.30
C GLY A 123 2.41 -2.26 -5.45
N GLY A 124 1.29 -2.87 -5.84
CA GLY A 124 1.19 -3.71 -7.04
C GLY A 124 1.42 -2.92 -8.33
N MET A 125 0.92 -1.67 -8.40
CA MET A 125 1.19 -0.76 -9.52
C MET A 125 2.70 -0.46 -9.62
N LEU A 126 3.35 -0.14 -8.48
CA LEU A 126 4.80 0.10 -8.43
C LEU A 126 5.60 -1.14 -8.86
N VAL A 127 5.22 -2.32 -8.39
CA VAL A 127 5.86 -3.57 -8.79
C VAL A 127 5.75 -3.77 -10.30
N MET A 128 4.57 -3.58 -10.90
CA MET A 128 4.39 -3.72 -12.35
C MET A 128 5.28 -2.76 -13.13
N GLY A 129 5.30 -1.47 -12.77
CA GLY A 129 6.20 -0.49 -13.41
C GLY A 129 7.68 -0.84 -13.24
N TYR A 130 8.05 -1.35 -12.07
CA TYR A 130 9.42 -1.76 -11.77
C TYR A 130 9.87 -2.97 -12.61
N LEU A 131 8.99 -3.97 -12.81
CA LEU A 131 9.29 -5.14 -13.65
C LEU A 131 9.62 -4.77 -15.09
N GLY A 132 8.97 -3.75 -15.64
CA GLY A 132 9.27 -3.27 -16.99
C GLY A 132 10.57 -2.48 -17.09
N GLN A 133 11.02 -1.84 -16.00
CA GLN A 133 12.24 -1.05 -15.96
C GLN A 133 13.49 -1.86 -15.57
N HIS A 134 13.32 -2.83 -14.65
CA HIS A 134 14.41 -3.60 -14.05
C HIS A 134 14.07 -5.10 -13.95
N PRO A 135 13.75 -5.76 -15.09
CA PRO A 135 13.26 -7.14 -15.10
C PRO A 135 14.25 -8.15 -14.51
N GLU A 136 15.55 -7.86 -14.63
CA GLU A 136 16.64 -8.71 -14.14
C GLU A 136 16.80 -8.68 -12.60
N ARG A 137 16.19 -7.70 -11.94
CA ARG A 137 16.31 -7.53 -10.48
C ARG A 137 15.30 -8.35 -9.68
N ILE A 138 14.32 -8.94 -10.34
CA ILE A 138 13.22 -9.67 -9.69
C ILE A 138 13.16 -11.10 -10.24
N SER A 139 13.25 -12.08 -9.34
CA SER A 139 13.10 -13.49 -9.68
C SER A 139 11.65 -13.95 -9.67
N HIS A 140 10.89 -13.53 -8.65
CA HIS A 140 9.47 -13.85 -8.47
C HIS A 140 8.73 -12.59 -8.05
N ALA A 141 7.63 -12.29 -8.71
CA ALA A 141 6.78 -11.17 -8.39
C ALA A 141 5.35 -11.65 -8.07
N VAL A 142 4.79 -11.14 -6.99
CA VAL A 142 3.37 -11.26 -6.69
C VAL A 142 2.76 -9.86 -6.72
N VAL A 143 1.71 -9.69 -7.51
CA VAL A 143 0.92 -8.46 -7.54
C VAL A 143 -0.50 -8.76 -7.09
N VAL A 144 -0.96 -8.03 -6.08
CA VAL A 144 -2.26 -8.23 -5.46
C VAL A 144 -3.12 -7.02 -5.76
N GLU A 145 -4.06 -7.21 -6.67
CA GLU A 145 -5.05 -6.21 -7.08
C GLU A 145 -4.47 -4.81 -7.35
N PRO A 146 -3.55 -4.64 -8.29
CA PRO A 146 -3.13 -3.31 -8.72
C PRO A 146 -4.35 -2.52 -9.23
N GLY A 147 -4.46 -1.24 -8.85
CA GLY A 147 -5.62 -0.42 -9.21
C GLY A 147 -5.59 0.03 -10.66
N ILE A 148 -4.50 0.65 -11.07
CA ILE A 148 -4.35 1.33 -12.37
C ILE A 148 -2.99 0.98 -12.97
N LEU A 149 -2.96 0.45 -14.20
CA LEU A 149 -1.71 0.14 -14.90
C LEU A 149 -1.53 0.95 -16.20
N ASN A 150 -2.61 1.51 -16.74
CA ASN A 150 -2.62 2.33 -17.95
C ASN A 150 -3.85 3.25 -17.97
N ALA A 151 -3.96 4.12 -18.97
CA ALA A 151 -5.06 5.07 -19.12
C ALA A 151 -6.45 4.40 -19.19
N GLN A 152 -6.57 3.21 -19.83
CA GLN A 152 -7.84 2.48 -19.92
C GLN A 152 -8.28 2.00 -18.53
N SER A 153 -7.38 1.39 -17.77
CA SER A 153 -7.69 0.94 -16.41
C SER A 153 -7.92 2.12 -15.46
N ALA A 154 -7.30 3.30 -15.67
CA ALA A 154 -7.59 4.51 -14.90
C ALA A 154 -9.05 4.94 -15.05
N GLN A 155 -9.56 5.00 -16.28
CA GLN A 155 -10.95 5.35 -16.55
C GLN A 155 -11.93 4.35 -15.91
N ALA A 156 -11.64 3.06 -16.04
CA ALA A 156 -12.47 1.99 -15.45
C ALA A 156 -12.45 2.02 -13.92
N PHE A 157 -11.26 2.20 -13.33
CA PHE A 157 -11.09 2.32 -11.88
C PHE A 157 -11.93 3.47 -11.31
N VAL A 158 -11.77 4.67 -11.87
CA VAL A 158 -12.48 5.86 -11.36
C VAL A 158 -13.98 5.72 -11.55
N THR A 159 -14.45 5.16 -12.66
CA THR A 159 -15.88 4.91 -12.91
C THR A 159 -16.45 3.96 -11.86
N ARG A 160 -15.81 2.82 -11.61
CA ARG A 160 -16.25 1.82 -10.62
C ARG A 160 -16.14 2.39 -9.19
N PHE A 161 -15.05 3.12 -8.89
CA PHE A 161 -14.86 3.75 -7.59
C PHE A 161 -15.97 4.77 -7.30
N LYS A 162 -16.29 5.67 -8.22
CA LYS A 162 -17.37 6.65 -8.04
C LYS A 162 -18.74 5.99 -7.89
N ALA A 163 -19.01 4.93 -8.63
CA ALA A 163 -20.25 4.17 -8.52
C ALA A 163 -20.42 3.47 -7.16
N SER A 164 -19.32 3.14 -6.48
CA SER A 164 -19.31 2.48 -5.19
C SER A 164 -19.40 3.43 -3.97
N GLN A 165 -19.30 4.76 -4.18
CA GLN A 165 -19.33 5.74 -3.11
C GLN A 165 -20.76 6.11 -2.70
N SER A 166 -20.95 6.33 -1.39
CA SER A 166 -22.19 6.87 -0.82
C SER A 166 -21.91 8.19 -0.11
N TRP A 167 -22.83 9.14 -0.20
CA TRP A 167 -22.73 10.40 0.56
C TRP A 167 -22.66 10.16 2.08
N LEU A 168 -23.19 9.04 2.57
CA LEU A 168 -23.11 8.64 3.98
C LEU A 168 -21.67 8.34 4.41
N ASP A 169 -20.77 8.03 3.47
CA ASP A 169 -19.37 7.74 3.77
C ASP A 169 -18.59 8.99 4.18
N ALA A 170 -19.10 10.19 3.85
CA ALA A 170 -18.53 11.45 4.28
C ALA A 170 -18.82 11.82 5.75
N LEU A 171 -19.88 11.28 6.36
CA LEU A 171 -20.29 11.66 7.72
C LEU A 171 -19.22 11.40 8.80
N PRO A 172 -18.50 10.25 8.80
CA PRO A 172 -17.42 10.02 9.75
C PRO A 172 -16.24 10.97 9.61
N MET A 173 -15.99 11.46 8.38
CA MET A 173 -14.92 12.41 8.11
C MET A 173 -15.10 13.70 8.93
N LEU A 174 -16.34 14.18 9.09
CA LEU A 174 -16.64 15.35 9.90
C LEU A 174 -16.19 15.18 11.35
N LYS A 175 -16.46 14.02 11.97
CA LYS A 175 -15.99 13.71 13.33
C LYS A 175 -14.48 13.81 13.44
N TYR A 176 -13.73 13.23 12.49
CA TYR A 176 -12.28 13.25 12.51
C TYR A 176 -11.72 14.66 12.28
N ILE A 177 -12.31 15.44 11.39
CA ILE A 177 -11.94 16.84 11.16
C ILE A 177 -12.13 17.66 12.44
N LEU A 178 -13.25 17.49 13.15
CA LEU A 178 -13.52 18.20 14.41
C LEU A 178 -12.52 17.82 15.53
N THR A 179 -11.83 16.70 15.42
CA THR A 179 -10.78 16.28 16.37
C THR A 179 -9.43 16.93 16.07
N THR A 180 -9.18 17.39 14.84
CA THR A 180 -7.86 17.88 14.42
C THR A 180 -7.27 19.04 15.25
N PRO A 181 -8.06 19.98 15.84
CA PRO A 181 -7.51 21.02 16.70
C PRO A 181 -6.79 20.49 17.96
N PHE A 182 -7.10 19.24 18.38
CA PHE A 182 -6.55 18.60 19.56
C PHE A 182 -5.38 17.64 19.23
N ILE A 183 -4.96 17.60 17.96
CA ILE A 183 -3.79 16.79 17.54
C ILE A 183 -2.53 17.62 17.77
N SER A 184 -1.55 17.02 18.48
CA SER A 184 -0.20 17.57 18.60
C SER A 184 0.47 17.63 17.23
N SER A 185 1.21 18.69 16.97
CA SER A 185 1.97 18.84 15.72
C SER A 185 3.46 18.88 16.01
N HIS A 186 4.21 17.98 15.38
CA HIS A 186 5.67 17.88 15.46
C HIS A 186 6.32 18.14 14.09
N ASP A 187 5.69 17.66 13.01
CA ASP A 187 6.19 17.81 11.63
C ASP A 187 5.23 18.57 10.70
N GLY A 188 4.09 19.05 11.23
CA GLY A 188 3.12 19.88 10.49
C GLY A 188 2.12 19.11 9.66
N HIS A 189 2.22 17.78 9.55
CA HIS A 189 1.36 16.91 8.71
C HIS A 189 0.33 16.11 9.52
N GLU A 190 0.49 16.01 10.83
CA GLU A 190 -0.24 15.09 11.71
C GLU A 190 -1.76 15.21 11.61
N ARG A 191 -2.30 16.40 11.42
CA ARG A 191 -3.75 16.63 11.38
C ARG A 191 -4.41 15.93 10.21
N PHE A 192 -3.83 16.07 9.01
CA PHE A 192 -4.36 15.44 7.80
C PHE A 192 -4.04 13.95 7.77
N ASP A 193 -2.84 13.57 8.21
CA ASP A 193 -2.44 12.18 8.37
C ASP A 193 -3.39 11.46 9.33
N TYR A 194 -3.75 12.07 10.45
CA TYR A 194 -4.71 11.52 11.40
C TYR A 194 -6.06 11.24 10.75
N VAL A 195 -6.64 12.23 10.05
CA VAL A 195 -7.94 12.05 9.39
C VAL A 195 -7.88 10.89 8.40
N MET A 196 -6.85 10.85 7.56
CA MET A 196 -6.68 9.79 6.57
C MET A 196 -6.47 8.43 7.23
N THR A 197 -5.64 8.33 8.26
CA THR A 197 -5.42 7.07 9.01
C THR A 197 -6.73 6.55 9.57
N ARG A 198 -7.56 7.43 10.16
CA ARG A 198 -8.86 7.03 10.70
C ARG A 198 -9.84 6.57 9.62
N LEU A 199 -9.80 7.18 8.44
CA LEU A 199 -10.62 6.75 7.30
C LEU A 199 -10.17 5.38 6.76
N MET A 200 -8.86 5.15 6.63
CA MET A 200 -8.31 3.87 6.17
C MET A 200 -8.59 2.73 7.16
N ASN A 201 -8.46 2.98 8.46
CA ASN A 201 -8.77 2.00 9.51
C ASN A 201 -10.27 1.69 9.63
N ARG A 202 -11.13 2.45 8.96
CA ARG A 202 -12.58 2.29 9.01
C ARG A 202 -13.15 1.55 7.81
N ALA A 203 -12.40 0.76 7.09
CA ALA A 203 -12.94 -0.03 5.99
C ALA A 203 -14.14 -0.86 6.47
N LYS A 204 -15.35 -0.51 5.97
CA LYS A 204 -16.63 -1.09 6.41
C LYS A 204 -16.85 -2.45 5.79
N PRO A 205 -17.52 -3.38 6.52
CA PRO A 205 -18.05 -4.59 5.91
C PRO A 205 -18.93 -4.28 4.68
N GLY A 206 -18.75 -5.05 3.60
CA GLY A 206 -19.51 -4.85 2.36
C GLY A 206 -19.23 -3.53 1.62
N GLY A 207 -18.16 -2.82 1.98
CA GLY A 207 -17.66 -1.66 1.22
C GLY A 207 -17.06 -2.08 -0.13
N PRO A 208 -16.63 -1.12 -0.96
CA PRO A 208 -16.18 -1.41 -2.34
C PRO A 208 -14.99 -2.38 -2.42
N TYR A 209 -14.23 -2.50 -1.35
CA TYR A 209 -13.03 -3.33 -1.27
C TYR A 209 -13.23 -4.64 -0.49
N GLN A 210 -14.35 -4.82 0.25
CA GLN A 210 -14.55 -5.94 1.16
C GLN A 210 -15.73 -6.81 0.77
N CYS A 211 -15.66 -8.07 1.18
CA CYS A 211 -16.84 -8.91 1.26
C CYS A 211 -17.77 -8.46 2.41
N GLU A 212 -19.02 -8.88 2.34
CA GLU A 212 -19.94 -8.72 3.46
C GLU A 212 -19.36 -9.41 4.70
N GLY A 213 -19.32 -8.69 5.84
CA GLY A 213 -18.76 -9.18 7.10
C GLY A 213 -17.26 -8.92 7.30
N GLU A 214 -16.49 -8.61 6.26
CA GLU A 214 -15.08 -8.25 6.42
C GLU A 214 -14.91 -6.80 6.92
N ALA A 215 -14.10 -6.63 7.98
CA ALA A 215 -13.73 -5.31 8.49
C ALA A 215 -12.24 -5.26 8.80
N MET A 216 -11.60 -4.14 8.47
CA MET A 216 -10.20 -3.93 8.87
C MET A 216 -10.11 -3.70 10.38
N PRO A 217 -9.04 -4.20 11.05
CA PRO A 217 -8.75 -3.84 12.43
C PRO A 217 -8.62 -2.32 12.59
N ASP A 218 -9.08 -1.77 13.71
CA ASP A 218 -9.04 -0.32 14.00
C ASP A 218 -7.64 0.29 14.02
N ASN A 219 -6.60 -0.55 14.08
CA ASN A 219 -5.19 -0.19 14.13
C ASN A 219 -4.37 -0.85 13.01
N ALA A 220 -5.00 -1.20 11.91
CA ALA A 220 -4.33 -1.82 10.76
C ALA A 220 -3.25 -0.92 10.17
N PHE A 221 -3.53 0.38 10.08
CA PHE A 221 -2.59 1.41 9.67
C PHE A 221 -2.11 2.21 10.88
N GLU A 222 -0.82 2.54 10.92
CA GLU A 222 -0.18 3.33 11.98
C GLU A 222 -0.33 4.83 11.74
N ARG A 223 0.11 5.27 10.55
CA ARG A 223 0.07 6.67 10.15
C ARG A 223 0.02 6.81 8.63
N ALA A 224 -1.11 7.20 8.08
CA ALA A 224 -1.22 7.49 6.65
C ALA A 224 -0.43 8.75 6.25
N GLY A 225 0.00 8.82 4.99
CA GLY A 225 0.62 9.99 4.37
C GLY A 225 -0.39 10.72 3.49
N PHE A 226 -1.10 11.69 4.04
CA PHE A 226 -2.14 12.43 3.31
C PHE A 226 -1.61 13.11 2.04
N ASP A 227 -0.43 13.74 2.11
CA ASP A 227 0.14 14.42 0.95
C ASP A 227 0.49 13.47 -0.20
N ALA A 228 0.92 12.25 0.10
CA ALA A 228 1.16 11.24 -0.94
C ALA A 228 -0.14 10.87 -1.67
N PHE A 229 -1.22 10.61 -0.95
CA PHE A 229 -2.53 10.39 -1.55
C PHE A 229 -3.00 11.59 -2.37
N ASN A 230 -2.95 12.79 -1.77
CA ASN A 230 -3.47 14.01 -2.38
C ASN A 230 -2.70 14.43 -3.63
N ASN A 231 -1.42 14.07 -3.72
CA ASN A 231 -0.57 14.42 -4.87
C ASN A 231 -0.58 13.37 -5.98
N MET A 232 -0.64 12.07 -5.64
CA MET A 232 -0.49 10.99 -6.61
C MET A 232 -1.81 10.36 -7.07
N LEU A 233 -2.80 10.19 -6.17
CA LEU A 233 -4.05 9.51 -6.55
C LEU A 233 -5.22 10.47 -6.75
N LYS A 234 -5.37 11.46 -5.87
CA LYS A 234 -6.51 12.38 -5.94
C LYS A 234 -6.68 13.06 -7.31
N PRO A 235 -5.62 13.55 -8.00
CA PRO A 235 -5.75 14.12 -9.34
C PRO A 235 -6.35 13.14 -10.36
N VAL A 236 -5.98 11.85 -10.27
CA VAL A 236 -6.53 10.78 -11.13
C VAL A 236 -7.99 10.49 -10.79
N LEU A 237 -8.38 10.49 -9.50
CA LEU A 237 -9.78 10.33 -9.08
C LEU A 237 -10.67 11.48 -9.56
N ASP A 238 -10.13 12.69 -9.58
CA ASP A 238 -10.84 13.88 -10.07
C ASP A 238 -10.95 13.84 -11.61
N LYS A 239 -9.85 13.48 -12.29
CA LYS A 239 -9.71 13.47 -13.74
C LYS A 239 -8.86 12.27 -14.19
N PRO A 240 -9.48 11.12 -14.53
CA PRO A 240 -8.75 9.90 -14.88
C PRO A 240 -7.86 10.06 -16.11
N GLU A 241 -8.14 11.00 -16.99
CA GLU A 241 -7.30 11.37 -18.14
C GLU A 241 -5.92 11.96 -17.75
N MET A 242 -5.75 12.35 -16.48
CA MET A 242 -4.46 12.79 -15.94
C MET A 242 -3.47 11.64 -15.76
N PHE A 243 -3.94 10.39 -15.74
CA PHE A 243 -3.06 9.23 -15.70
C PHE A 243 -2.61 8.87 -17.11
N THR A 244 -1.43 9.31 -17.49
CA THR A 244 -0.84 9.12 -18.83
C THR A 244 0.22 8.03 -18.87
N GLU A 245 0.63 7.53 -17.71
CA GLU A 245 1.66 6.51 -17.56
C GLU A 245 1.18 5.14 -18.06
N ASN A 246 2.12 4.36 -18.58
CA ASN A 246 1.92 2.96 -18.91
C ASN A 246 2.88 2.09 -18.07
N LEU A 247 2.37 1.60 -16.94
CA LEU A 247 3.13 0.72 -16.03
C LEU A 247 3.33 -0.69 -16.58
N LEU A 248 2.77 -0.97 -17.75
CA LEU A 248 2.96 -2.24 -18.48
C LEU A 248 4.03 -2.10 -19.58
N GLN A 249 4.66 -0.92 -19.71
CA GLN A 249 5.71 -0.73 -20.70
C GLN A 249 6.85 -1.70 -20.48
N ASN A 250 7.25 -2.43 -21.53
CA ASN A 250 8.30 -3.44 -21.54
C ASN A 250 8.08 -4.64 -20.59
N ILE A 251 6.86 -4.87 -20.10
CA ILE A 251 6.56 -6.00 -19.17
C ILE A 251 6.89 -7.37 -19.80
N GLU A 252 6.87 -7.47 -21.12
CA GLU A 252 7.25 -8.68 -21.86
C GLU A 252 8.75 -9.03 -21.74
N SER A 253 9.57 -8.09 -21.29
CA SER A 253 11.01 -8.33 -21.01
C SER A 253 11.20 -9.11 -19.71
N TYR A 254 10.25 -9.07 -18.77
CA TYR A 254 10.30 -9.84 -17.54
C TYR A 254 10.15 -11.33 -17.80
N LYS A 255 11.14 -12.12 -17.38
CA LYS A 255 11.21 -13.57 -17.59
C LYS A 255 11.07 -14.37 -16.29
N GLY A 256 10.96 -13.69 -15.15
CA GLY A 256 10.72 -14.32 -13.86
C GLY A 256 9.28 -14.82 -13.70
N GLU A 257 8.99 -15.43 -12.56
CA GLU A 257 7.66 -15.92 -12.23
C GLU A 257 6.76 -14.75 -11.78
N LEU A 258 5.56 -14.65 -12.35
CA LEU A 258 4.57 -13.61 -12.01
C LEU A 258 3.26 -14.26 -11.57
N LEU A 259 2.79 -13.88 -10.37
CA LEU A 259 1.48 -14.24 -9.85
C LEU A 259 0.62 -12.98 -9.68
N MET A 260 -0.53 -12.95 -10.33
CA MET A 260 -1.63 -12.04 -10.03
C MET A 260 -2.54 -12.73 -9.00
N LEU A 261 -2.78 -12.09 -7.87
CA LEU A 261 -3.70 -12.55 -6.84
C LEU A 261 -4.88 -11.57 -6.76
N SER A 262 -6.11 -12.06 -6.88
CA SER A 262 -7.30 -11.21 -6.96
C SER A 262 -8.46 -11.76 -6.15
N SER A 263 -9.16 -10.90 -5.45
CA SER A 263 -10.31 -11.22 -4.62
C SER A 263 -11.59 -11.39 -5.44
N SER A 264 -12.60 -11.99 -4.84
CA SER A 264 -13.92 -12.15 -5.47
C SER A 264 -14.89 -10.99 -5.17
N CYS A 265 -14.64 -10.19 -4.13
CA CYS A 265 -15.60 -9.20 -3.65
C CYS A 265 -15.22 -7.74 -3.95
N SER A 266 -13.93 -7.45 -4.18
CA SER A 266 -13.47 -6.10 -4.46
C SER A 266 -13.93 -5.59 -5.84
N PHE A 267 -14.22 -4.30 -5.97
CA PHE A 267 -14.55 -3.68 -7.26
C PHE A 267 -13.37 -3.70 -8.26
N ILE A 268 -12.13 -3.86 -7.76
CA ILE A 268 -10.92 -4.11 -8.56
C ILE A 268 -10.45 -5.57 -8.44
N GLY A 269 -11.35 -6.47 -8.06
CA GLY A 269 -11.07 -7.90 -7.88
C GLY A 269 -10.88 -8.64 -9.20
N PHE A 270 -11.16 -9.95 -9.16
CA PHE A 270 -10.82 -10.90 -10.24
C PHE A 270 -11.33 -10.47 -11.61
N ASP A 271 -12.59 -10.02 -11.71
CA ASP A 271 -13.19 -9.65 -13.00
C ASP A 271 -12.55 -8.37 -13.57
N TYR A 272 -12.21 -7.39 -12.70
CA TYR A 272 -11.49 -6.20 -13.12
C TYR A 272 -10.07 -6.53 -13.61
N GLN A 273 -9.35 -7.38 -12.88
CA GLN A 273 -8.00 -7.79 -13.27
C GLN A 273 -8.01 -8.57 -14.59
N ASN A 274 -8.99 -9.46 -14.81
CA ASN A 274 -9.15 -10.18 -16.06
C ASN A 274 -9.47 -9.28 -17.26
N GLU A 275 -10.28 -8.25 -17.04
CA GLU A 275 -10.72 -7.36 -18.11
C GLU A 275 -9.63 -6.36 -18.52
N PHE A 276 -8.93 -5.77 -17.54
CA PHE A 276 -8.07 -4.61 -17.80
C PHE A 276 -6.58 -4.88 -17.71
N HIS A 277 -6.14 -5.92 -16.99
CA HIS A 277 -4.72 -6.14 -16.74
C HIS A 277 -4.20 -7.44 -17.35
N MET A 278 -4.84 -8.57 -17.08
CA MET A 278 -4.37 -9.88 -17.54
C MET A 278 -4.12 -9.97 -19.05
N PRO A 279 -4.92 -9.33 -19.93
CA PRO A 279 -4.67 -9.40 -21.39
C PRO A 279 -3.34 -8.78 -21.83
N HIS A 280 -2.73 -7.97 -20.98
CA HIS A 280 -1.47 -7.27 -21.27
C HIS A 280 -0.26 -7.88 -20.58
N LEU A 281 -0.44 -8.92 -19.76
CA LEU A 281 0.64 -9.56 -19.03
C LEU A 281 1.26 -10.71 -19.82
N PRO A 282 2.51 -11.11 -19.51
CA PRO A 282 3.14 -12.28 -20.10
C PRO A 282 2.24 -13.52 -19.98
N ALA A 283 2.17 -14.34 -21.04
CA ALA A 283 1.25 -15.48 -21.10
C ALA A 283 1.44 -16.52 -20.00
N GLN A 284 2.63 -16.58 -19.40
CA GLN A 284 2.95 -17.46 -18.27
C GLN A 284 2.49 -16.90 -16.90
N THR A 285 1.88 -15.71 -16.86
CA THR A 285 1.39 -15.10 -15.61
C THR A 285 0.31 -16.00 -14.99
N LYS A 286 0.55 -16.42 -13.76
CA LYS A 286 -0.45 -17.16 -12.98
C LYS A 286 -1.49 -16.18 -12.44
N HIS A 287 -2.78 -16.50 -12.57
CA HIS A 287 -3.86 -15.69 -11.98
C HIS A 287 -4.68 -16.53 -11.01
N LEU A 288 -4.64 -16.20 -9.73
CA LEU A 288 -5.33 -16.91 -8.67
C LEU A 288 -6.48 -16.07 -8.09
N LYS A 289 -7.67 -16.65 -8.05
CA LYS A 289 -8.86 -16.04 -7.45
C LYS A 289 -8.98 -16.42 -5.97
N ALA A 290 -9.00 -15.42 -5.10
CA ALA A 290 -9.30 -15.55 -3.67
C ALA A 290 -10.82 -15.51 -3.46
N ASN A 291 -11.45 -16.68 -3.35
CA ASN A 291 -12.91 -16.79 -3.21
C ASN A 291 -13.35 -16.34 -1.80
N ASN A 292 -14.46 -15.62 -1.72
CA ASN A 292 -15.05 -15.08 -0.48
C ASN A 292 -14.07 -14.20 0.31
N MET A 293 -13.19 -13.48 -0.40
CA MET A 293 -12.23 -12.55 0.17
C MET A 293 -12.30 -11.22 -0.58
N GLY A 294 -12.04 -10.13 0.15
CA GLY A 294 -11.94 -8.79 -0.38
C GLY A 294 -10.49 -8.36 -0.63
N HIS A 295 -10.33 -7.09 -0.97
CA HIS A 295 -9.05 -6.46 -1.31
C HIS A 295 -7.95 -6.67 -0.25
N ASN A 296 -8.33 -6.65 1.02
CA ASN A 296 -7.41 -6.76 2.15
C ASN A 296 -7.14 -8.22 2.57
N MET A 297 -7.19 -9.17 1.62
CA MET A 297 -6.97 -10.60 1.87
C MET A 297 -5.62 -10.91 2.54
N LEU A 298 -4.58 -10.14 2.26
CA LEU A 298 -3.26 -10.30 2.87
C LEU A 298 -3.26 -10.02 4.38
N THR A 299 -4.23 -9.24 4.86
CA THR A 299 -4.41 -8.89 6.26
C THR A 299 -5.46 -9.76 6.92
N LEU A 300 -6.64 -9.83 6.30
CA LEU A 300 -7.83 -10.46 6.89
C LEU A 300 -7.83 -11.98 6.75
N ASN A 301 -7.16 -12.49 5.72
CA ASN A 301 -7.04 -13.90 5.39
C ASN A 301 -5.56 -14.31 5.29
N ALA A 302 -4.77 -13.86 6.27
CA ALA A 302 -3.31 -13.97 6.24
C ALA A 302 -2.80 -15.42 6.15
N ASP A 303 -3.45 -16.38 6.81
CA ASP A 303 -3.05 -17.79 6.78
C ASP A 303 -3.20 -18.36 5.37
N TRP A 304 -4.36 -18.13 4.72
CA TRP A 304 -4.58 -18.55 3.34
C TRP A 304 -3.58 -17.86 2.39
N SER A 305 -3.45 -16.55 2.52
CA SER A 305 -2.52 -15.76 1.70
C SER A 305 -1.08 -16.24 1.85
N THR A 306 -0.63 -16.46 3.09
CA THR A 306 0.71 -16.99 3.37
C THR A 306 0.93 -18.36 2.72
N GLN A 307 -0.07 -19.25 2.78
CA GLN A 307 0.02 -20.57 2.14
C GLN A 307 0.18 -20.45 0.62
N GLN A 308 -0.59 -19.60 -0.06
CA GLN A 308 -0.46 -19.38 -1.49
C GLN A 308 0.91 -18.79 -1.86
N LEU A 309 1.38 -17.82 -1.07
CA LEU A 309 2.69 -17.19 -1.28
C LEU A 309 3.85 -18.18 -1.05
N GLN A 310 3.76 -19.03 -0.03
CA GLN A 310 4.76 -20.08 0.21
C GLN A 310 4.85 -21.07 -0.95
N GLN A 311 3.70 -21.47 -1.52
CA GLN A 311 3.66 -22.36 -2.69
C GLN A 311 4.26 -21.72 -3.94
N PHE A 312 4.05 -20.42 -4.10
CA PHE A 312 4.56 -19.69 -5.27
C PHE A 312 6.06 -19.41 -5.18
N PHE A 313 6.59 -19.13 -4.00
CA PHE A 313 7.98 -18.76 -3.78
C PHE A 313 8.92 -19.98 -3.60
N GLN A 314 8.41 -21.20 -3.69
CA GLN A 314 9.24 -22.41 -3.70
C GLN A 314 10.05 -22.53 -4.99
#